data_0c0d5fa123bea09de1632c914264cbac
#
_entry.id   0c0d5fa123bea09de1632c914264cbac
#
_cell.length_a   1.000
_cell.length_b   1.000
_cell.length_c   1.000
_cell.angle_alpha   90.00
_cell.angle_beta   90.00
_cell.angle_gamma   90.00
#
_symmetry.space_group_name_H-M   'P 1'
#
loop_
_entity.id
_entity.type
_entity.pdbx_description
1 polymer ?
#
loop_
_entity_poly.entity_id
_entity_poly.type
_entity_poly.pdbx_seq_one_letter_code
_entity_poly.pdbx_strand_id
1 'polypeptide(L)'
;MPEYDLQETVNILKEIGYDGVEWRVQTMPDQEPEDIPYDRRYWIYNKSTVNIATIEENVEQIKAMCDKAGLDIFGFTTYLTPDQHEELMPVLRAARKIGVKRIRMFTPSYTYADDQESFETLFTRTRENIKKVAQLAEEYQVKIVFEIHHDNIFSSASAAIRLLEGQNPDYIGIIVDPGNMVYEGFENYRKVLQILGPYVDHVHIKNAKMAPGERNEFGAVKWERVWAPLKEGSADLKQFVHELKTAGYDGTISLEDFNNEMSTIDKLHYCYEYIHELWEKA
;
A
#
# COMPACT_ATOMS: atom_id res chain seq x y z
N MET A 1 2.04 2.28 -12.31
CA MET A 1 2.24 2.35 -13.78
C MET A 1 1.45 3.54 -14.34
N PRO A 2 1.84 4.78 -14.02
CA PRO A 2 0.96 5.93 -14.25
C PRO A 2 0.77 6.34 -15.73
N GLU A 3 1.65 5.92 -16.61
CA GLU A 3 1.63 6.20 -18.05
C GLU A 3 0.80 5.21 -18.87
N TYR A 4 0.44 4.05 -18.30
CA TYR A 4 -0.30 2.97 -18.97
C TYR A 4 -1.74 2.90 -18.48
N ASP A 5 -2.67 2.63 -19.39
CA ASP A 5 -4.06 2.36 -19.02
C ASP A 5 -4.23 0.96 -18.40
N LEU A 6 -5.46 0.62 -17.99
CA LEU A 6 -5.76 -0.67 -17.34
C LEU A 6 -5.42 -1.86 -18.26
N GLN A 7 -5.73 -1.79 -19.56
CA GLN A 7 -5.48 -2.89 -20.49
C GLN A 7 -3.99 -3.05 -20.79
N GLU A 8 -3.29 -1.94 -21.00
CA GLU A 8 -1.84 -1.91 -21.18
C GLU A 8 -1.14 -2.47 -19.96
N THR A 9 -1.56 -2.05 -18.76
CA THR A 9 -1.05 -2.54 -17.47
C THR A 9 -1.19 -4.05 -17.35
N VAL A 10 -2.36 -4.60 -17.65
CA VAL A 10 -2.61 -6.05 -17.61
C VAL A 10 -1.71 -6.80 -18.60
N ASN A 11 -1.56 -6.29 -19.81
CA ASN A 11 -0.72 -6.92 -20.81
C ASN A 11 0.76 -6.97 -20.40
N ILE A 12 1.28 -5.86 -19.86
CA ILE A 12 2.66 -5.74 -19.37
C ILE A 12 2.92 -6.69 -18.20
N LEU A 13 2.04 -6.69 -17.19
CA LEU A 13 2.21 -7.55 -16.02
C LEU A 13 2.19 -9.03 -16.40
N LYS A 14 1.29 -9.42 -17.30
CA LYS A 14 1.26 -10.78 -17.84
C LYS A 14 2.54 -11.16 -18.58
N GLU A 15 3.05 -10.28 -19.44
CA GLU A 15 4.26 -10.53 -20.23
C GLU A 15 5.49 -10.74 -19.34
N ILE A 16 5.59 -9.98 -18.24
CA ILE A 16 6.69 -10.10 -17.27
C ILE A 16 6.54 -11.38 -16.42
N GLY A 17 5.30 -11.83 -16.16
CA GLY A 17 5.02 -13.04 -15.40
C GLY A 17 4.47 -12.81 -14.00
N TYR A 18 3.94 -11.63 -13.70
CA TYR A 18 3.25 -11.36 -12.43
C TYR A 18 2.01 -12.23 -12.29
N ASP A 19 1.70 -12.64 -11.04
CA ASP A 19 0.53 -13.45 -10.72
C ASP A 19 -0.76 -12.62 -10.69
N GLY A 20 -0.67 -11.31 -10.45
CA GLY A 20 -1.84 -10.45 -10.38
C GLY A 20 -1.52 -8.98 -10.18
N VAL A 21 -2.56 -8.25 -9.83
CA VAL A 21 -2.54 -6.79 -9.69
C VAL A 21 -3.32 -6.36 -8.46
N GLU A 22 -2.87 -5.28 -7.86
CA GLU A 22 -3.58 -4.50 -6.87
C GLU A 22 -3.96 -3.16 -7.49
N TRP A 23 -5.26 -2.93 -7.68
CA TRP A 23 -5.73 -1.74 -8.37
C TRP A 23 -5.86 -0.55 -7.44
N ARG A 24 -5.18 0.54 -7.78
CA ARG A 24 -5.43 1.84 -7.17
C ARG A 24 -6.85 2.30 -7.50
N VAL A 25 -7.64 2.62 -6.47
CA VAL A 25 -9.04 3.09 -6.59
C VAL A 25 -9.14 4.48 -5.99
N GLN A 26 -9.39 5.48 -6.82
CA GLN A 26 -9.48 6.89 -6.40
C GLN A 26 -10.27 7.71 -7.42
N THR A 27 -10.71 8.90 -7.03
CA THR A 27 -11.26 9.88 -7.97
C THR A 27 -10.17 10.31 -8.95
N MET A 28 -10.52 10.32 -10.24
CA MET A 28 -9.63 10.78 -11.30
C MET A 28 -10.20 12.05 -11.93
N PRO A 29 -9.33 13.00 -12.32
CA PRO A 29 -9.76 14.12 -13.18
C PRO A 29 -10.35 13.61 -14.50
N ASP A 30 -11.37 14.31 -15.03
CA ASP A 30 -12.01 13.95 -16.29
C ASP A 30 -11.06 14.03 -17.50
N GLN A 31 -10.04 14.85 -17.41
CA GLN A 31 -9.05 15.05 -18.46
C GLN A 31 -7.63 15.04 -17.88
N GLU A 32 -6.68 14.54 -18.65
CA GLU A 32 -5.26 14.59 -18.31
C GLU A 32 -4.80 16.06 -18.28
N PRO A 33 -4.30 16.56 -17.12
CA PRO A 33 -3.73 17.91 -17.05
C PRO A 33 -2.51 18.06 -17.96
N GLU A 34 -2.31 19.28 -18.48
CA GLU A 34 -1.10 19.60 -19.23
C GLU A 34 0.14 19.64 -18.31
N ASP A 35 1.30 19.29 -18.85
CA ASP A 35 2.62 19.44 -18.20
C ASP A 35 2.78 18.77 -16.82
N ILE A 36 2.31 17.53 -16.65
CA ILE A 36 2.52 16.77 -15.41
C ILE A 36 3.99 16.32 -15.32
N PRO A 37 4.76 16.73 -14.29
CA PRO A 37 6.09 16.18 -14.05
C PRO A 37 6.05 14.66 -13.88
N TYR A 38 7.04 13.96 -14.43
CA TYR A 38 7.08 12.49 -14.42
C TYR A 38 6.95 11.90 -13.00
N ASP A 39 7.69 12.44 -12.04
CA ASP A 39 7.69 12.05 -10.62
C ASP A 39 6.38 12.35 -9.87
N ARG A 40 5.53 13.23 -10.45
CA ARG A 40 4.22 13.58 -9.89
C ARG A 40 3.05 12.88 -10.59
N ARG A 41 3.29 12.22 -11.72
CA ARG A 41 2.25 11.61 -12.54
C ARG A 41 1.43 10.57 -11.76
N TYR A 42 2.06 9.75 -10.96
CA TYR A 42 1.37 8.77 -10.11
C TYR A 42 0.28 9.42 -9.23
N TRP A 43 0.55 10.59 -8.70
CA TRP A 43 -0.35 11.27 -7.77
C TRP A 43 -1.40 12.13 -8.46
N ILE A 44 -1.04 12.80 -9.57
CA ILE A 44 -1.87 13.77 -10.26
C ILE A 44 -2.80 13.09 -11.28
N TYR A 45 -2.24 12.23 -12.12
CA TYR A 45 -3.00 11.54 -13.17
C TYR A 45 -2.37 10.19 -13.50
N ASN A 46 -2.82 9.17 -12.82
CA ASN A 46 -2.34 7.79 -13.02
C ASN A 46 -3.36 7.01 -13.85
N LYS A 47 -3.04 6.73 -15.12
CA LYS A 47 -3.93 6.06 -16.08
C LYS A 47 -4.36 4.66 -15.66
N SER A 48 -3.56 3.96 -14.84
CA SER A 48 -3.93 2.65 -14.28
C SER A 48 -4.79 2.74 -13.02
N THR A 49 -5.44 3.89 -12.75
CA THR A 49 -6.36 4.06 -11.63
C THR A 49 -7.77 3.69 -12.02
N VAL A 50 -8.42 2.88 -11.21
CA VAL A 50 -9.87 2.63 -11.28
C VAL A 50 -10.60 3.82 -10.65
N ASN A 51 -11.47 4.49 -11.41
CA ASN A 51 -12.20 5.63 -10.88
C ASN A 51 -13.26 5.16 -9.87
N ILE A 52 -13.15 5.62 -8.63
CA ILE A 52 -14.07 5.26 -7.54
C ILE A 52 -15.53 5.61 -7.85
N ALA A 53 -15.77 6.71 -8.58
CA ALA A 53 -17.12 7.15 -8.91
C ALA A 53 -17.87 6.20 -9.85
N THR A 54 -17.16 5.41 -10.64
CA THR A 54 -17.73 4.49 -11.64
C THR A 54 -17.32 3.04 -11.43
N ILE A 55 -16.72 2.71 -10.26
CA ILE A 55 -16.19 1.36 -10.00
C ILE A 55 -17.26 0.28 -10.09
N GLU A 56 -18.47 0.51 -9.58
CA GLU A 56 -19.55 -0.47 -9.58
C GLU A 56 -20.04 -0.82 -11.01
N GLU A 57 -19.94 0.13 -11.93
CA GLU A 57 -20.33 -0.04 -13.33
C GLU A 57 -19.26 -0.80 -14.12
N ASN A 58 -17.98 -0.54 -13.82
CA ASN A 58 -16.84 -0.99 -14.62
C ASN A 58 -16.14 -2.25 -14.07
N VAL A 59 -16.39 -2.62 -12.81
CA VAL A 59 -15.61 -3.66 -12.12
C VAL A 59 -15.68 -5.03 -12.78
N GLU A 60 -16.82 -5.41 -13.39
CA GLU A 60 -16.94 -6.68 -14.10
C GLU A 60 -16.09 -6.71 -15.39
N GLN A 61 -16.01 -5.58 -16.09
CA GLN A 61 -15.16 -5.45 -17.26
C GLN A 61 -13.67 -5.55 -16.86
N ILE A 62 -13.28 -4.90 -15.77
CA ILE A 62 -11.92 -4.97 -15.22
C ILE A 62 -11.58 -6.41 -14.82
N LYS A 63 -12.50 -7.11 -14.15
CA LYS A 63 -12.32 -8.53 -13.83
C LYS A 63 -12.14 -9.39 -15.07
N ALA A 64 -13.02 -9.26 -16.05
CA ALA A 64 -12.95 -10.04 -17.29
C ALA A 64 -11.64 -9.80 -18.05
N MET A 65 -11.10 -8.59 -18.02
CA MET A 65 -9.81 -8.23 -18.60
C MET A 65 -8.65 -8.97 -17.89
N CYS A 66 -8.64 -8.96 -16.56
CA CYS A 66 -7.63 -9.66 -15.75
C CYS A 66 -7.74 -11.20 -15.92
N ASP A 67 -8.95 -11.76 -15.87
CA ASP A 67 -9.21 -13.19 -16.05
C ASP A 67 -8.72 -13.71 -17.41
N LYS A 68 -8.98 -12.94 -18.47
CA LYS A 68 -8.50 -13.27 -19.83
C LYS A 68 -6.98 -13.29 -19.91
N ALA A 69 -6.31 -12.47 -19.12
CA ALA A 69 -4.87 -12.45 -19.04
C ALA A 69 -4.31 -13.53 -18.10
N GLY A 70 -5.13 -14.13 -17.24
CA GLY A 70 -4.70 -15.06 -16.20
C GLY A 70 -4.07 -14.34 -15.00
N LEU A 71 -4.47 -13.09 -14.74
CA LEU A 71 -4.03 -12.30 -13.59
C LEU A 71 -5.11 -12.24 -12.51
N ASP A 72 -4.73 -12.48 -11.28
CA ASP A 72 -5.63 -12.28 -10.13
C ASP A 72 -5.73 -10.80 -9.76
N ILE A 73 -6.88 -10.37 -9.24
CA ILE A 73 -7.03 -9.07 -8.59
C ILE A 73 -6.87 -9.30 -7.08
N PHE A 74 -5.69 -8.99 -6.55
CA PHE A 74 -5.38 -9.24 -5.14
C PHE A 74 -6.03 -8.24 -4.19
N GLY A 75 -6.31 -7.02 -4.63
CA GLY A 75 -6.94 -6.02 -3.80
C GLY A 75 -7.29 -4.73 -4.54
N PHE A 76 -8.04 -3.89 -3.83
CA PHE A 76 -8.26 -2.50 -4.19
C PHE A 76 -7.52 -1.59 -3.20
N THR A 77 -6.67 -0.72 -3.71
CA THR A 77 -5.89 0.23 -2.90
C THR A 77 -6.54 1.60 -2.96
N THR A 78 -7.19 2.00 -1.87
CA THR A 78 -7.78 3.35 -1.71
C THR A 78 -6.89 4.24 -0.82
N TYR A 79 -7.21 5.54 -0.81
CA TYR A 79 -6.67 6.52 0.13
C TYR A 79 -7.75 7.00 1.12
N LEU A 80 -8.88 6.29 1.18
CA LEU A 80 -9.95 6.55 2.13
C LEU A 80 -9.47 6.29 3.55
N THR A 81 -9.85 7.16 4.47
CA THR A 81 -9.63 6.99 5.91
C THR A 81 -10.85 6.37 6.59
N PRO A 82 -10.73 5.78 7.79
CA PRO A 82 -11.81 5.05 8.44
C PRO A 82 -13.08 5.84 8.74
N ASP A 83 -13.08 7.15 8.64
CA ASP A 83 -14.25 8.01 8.78
C ASP A 83 -15.05 8.20 7.49
N GLN A 84 -14.49 7.84 6.35
CA GLN A 84 -15.10 7.98 5.01
C GLN A 84 -15.93 6.73 4.62
N HIS A 85 -16.94 6.43 5.43
CA HIS A 85 -17.74 5.22 5.27
C HIS A 85 -18.60 5.24 4.00
N GLU A 86 -19.14 6.40 3.63
CA GLU A 86 -20.03 6.53 2.47
C GLU A 86 -19.25 6.32 1.16
N GLU A 87 -18.05 6.86 1.08
CA GLU A 87 -17.16 6.69 -0.08
C GLU A 87 -16.61 5.25 -0.19
N LEU A 88 -16.50 4.54 0.93
CA LEU A 88 -16.09 3.13 0.95
C LEU A 88 -17.17 2.19 0.38
N MET A 89 -18.45 2.52 0.51
CA MET A 89 -19.56 1.63 0.15
C MET A 89 -19.53 1.14 -1.31
N PRO A 90 -19.33 2.00 -2.33
CA PRO A 90 -19.22 1.50 -3.71
C PRO A 90 -18.03 0.55 -3.91
N VAL A 91 -16.92 0.76 -3.21
CA VAL A 91 -15.74 -0.11 -3.32
C VAL A 91 -16.02 -1.49 -2.69
N LEU A 92 -16.69 -1.53 -1.53
CA LEU A 92 -17.13 -2.78 -0.89
C LEU A 92 -18.07 -3.59 -1.79
N ARG A 93 -19.08 -2.92 -2.39
CA ARG A 93 -20.02 -3.58 -3.30
C ARG A 93 -19.33 -4.12 -4.55
N ALA A 94 -18.42 -3.35 -5.12
CA ALA A 94 -17.61 -3.75 -6.26
C ALA A 94 -16.70 -4.96 -5.93
N ALA A 95 -15.99 -4.90 -4.81
CA ALA A 95 -15.12 -5.99 -4.34
C ALA A 95 -15.92 -7.29 -4.15
N ARG A 96 -17.05 -7.21 -3.43
CA ARG A 96 -17.94 -8.37 -3.22
C ARG A 96 -18.47 -8.94 -4.54
N LYS A 97 -18.86 -8.06 -5.49
CA LYS A 97 -19.45 -8.44 -6.78
C LYS A 97 -18.50 -9.32 -7.61
N ILE A 98 -17.21 -9.03 -7.61
CA ILE A 98 -16.21 -9.77 -8.40
C ILE A 98 -15.31 -10.69 -7.57
N GLY A 99 -15.52 -10.76 -6.26
CA GLY A 99 -14.80 -11.67 -5.37
C GLY A 99 -13.42 -11.20 -4.92
N VAL A 100 -13.11 -9.90 -5.05
CA VAL A 100 -11.89 -9.30 -4.49
C VAL A 100 -11.95 -9.39 -2.97
N LYS A 101 -10.86 -9.86 -2.35
CA LYS A 101 -10.84 -10.24 -0.94
C LYS A 101 -10.40 -9.14 0.00
N ARG A 102 -9.67 -8.13 -0.49
CA ARG A 102 -9.13 -7.05 0.35
C ARG A 102 -9.28 -5.67 -0.25
N ILE A 103 -9.49 -4.70 0.61
CA ILE A 103 -9.46 -3.27 0.29
C ILE A 103 -8.50 -2.60 1.26
N ARG A 104 -7.49 -1.93 0.74
CA ARG A 104 -6.60 -1.10 1.53
C ARG A 104 -7.28 0.23 1.83
N MET A 105 -7.28 0.63 3.10
CA MET A 105 -7.59 1.97 3.57
C MET A 105 -6.35 2.63 4.16
N PHE A 106 -6.34 3.95 4.16
CA PHE A 106 -5.30 4.75 4.78
C PHE A 106 -5.67 5.08 6.24
N THR A 107 -4.70 5.51 7.02
CA THR A 107 -4.97 6.05 8.36
C THR A 107 -4.70 7.55 8.37
N PRO A 108 -5.32 8.30 9.29
CA PRO A 108 -5.12 9.75 9.33
C PRO A 108 -3.66 10.14 9.49
N SER A 109 -3.26 11.19 8.77
CA SER A 109 -1.92 11.76 8.88
C SER A 109 -1.68 12.33 10.28
N TYR A 110 -0.43 12.23 10.73
CA TYR A 110 0.05 12.88 11.94
C TYR A 110 1.43 13.48 11.66
N THR A 111 1.51 14.78 11.66
CA THR A 111 2.71 15.53 11.24
C THR A 111 3.07 16.63 12.25
N TYR A 112 4.10 17.41 11.96
CA TYR A 112 4.50 18.58 12.76
C TYR A 112 3.75 19.87 12.38
N ALA A 113 2.56 19.77 11.76
CA ALA A 113 1.74 20.95 11.45
C ALA A 113 1.24 21.62 12.73
N ASP A 114 1.25 22.97 12.76
CA ASP A 114 0.86 23.75 13.95
C ASP A 114 -0.60 23.56 14.37
N ASP A 115 -1.46 23.23 13.41
CA ASP A 115 -2.90 22.95 13.63
C ASP A 115 -3.20 21.46 13.78
N GLN A 116 -2.18 20.62 13.93
CA GLN A 116 -2.34 19.18 14.13
C GLN A 116 -3.16 18.87 15.40
N GLU A 117 -4.25 18.15 15.22
CA GLU A 117 -5.04 17.62 16.34
C GLU A 117 -4.17 16.77 17.28
N SER A 118 -4.50 16.74 18.58
CA SER A 118 -3.74 15.91 19.51
C SER A 118 -3.77 14.43 19.13
N PHE A 119 -2.64 13.74 19.33
CA PHE A 119 -2.55 12.31 19.01
C PHE A 119 -3.64 11.48 19.72
N GLU A 120 -3.94 11.78 20.97
CA GLU A 120 -4.94 11.05 21.76
C GLU A 120 -6.34 11.18 21.17
N THR A 121 -6.73 12.39 20.78
CA THR A 121 -8.04 12.65 20.16
C THR A 121 -8.16 11.94 18.81
N LEU A 122 -7.14 12.10 17.97
CA LEU A 122 -7.10 11.47 16.65
C LEU A 122 -7.11 9.94 16.74
N PHE A 123 -6.30 9.40 17.66
CA PHE A 123 -6.21 7.96 17.91
C PHE A 123 -7.56 7.37 18.36
N THR A 124 -8.20 8.02 19.33
CA THR A 124 -9.49 7.56 19.87
C THR A 124 -10.57 7.57 18.79
N ARG A 125 -10.68 8.67 18.03
CA ARG A 125 -11.63 8.80 16.93
C ARG A 125 -11.38 7.75 15.84
N THR A 126 -10.13 7.54 15.46
CA THR A 126 -9.77 6.55 14.44
C THR A 126 -10.11 5.14 14.90
N ARG A 127 -9.83 4.79 16.16
CA ARG A 127 -10.17 3.48 16.72
C ARG A 127 -11.68 3.21 16.68
N GLU A 128 -12.52 4.21 16.99
CA GLU A 128 -13.98 4.07 16.88
C GLU A 128 -14.45 3.92 15.43
N ASN A 129 -13.84 4.62 14.50
CA ASN A 129 -14.18 4.47 13.08
C ASN A 129 -13.71 3.12 12.51
N ILE A 130 -12.56 2.59 12.94
CA ILE A 130 -12.11 1.24 12.56
C ILE A 130 -13.13 0.18 13.00
N LYS A 131 -13.78 0.31 14.18
CA LYS A 131 -14.84 -0.62 14.60
C LYS A 131 -16.03 -0.64 13.63
N LYS A 132 -16.42 0.54 13.12
CA LYS A 132 -17.50 0.62 12.12
C LYS A 132 -17.08 0.02 10.78
N VAL A 133 -15.86 0.30 10.36
CA VAL A 133 -15.27 -0.29 9.14
C VAL A 133 -15.20 -1.82 9.27
N ALA A 134 -14.84 -2.35 10.44
CA ALA A 134 -14.80 -3.80 10.69
C ALA A 134 -16.18 -4.46 10.54
N GLN A 135 -17.24 -3.79 11.00
CA GLN A 135 -18.61 -4.28 10.80
C GLN A 135 -19.00 -4.32 9.33
N LEU A 136 -18.65 -3.28 8.55
CA LEU A 136 -18.87 -3.26 7.11
C LEU A 136 -18.05 -4.35 6.40
N ALA A 137 -16.79 -4.53 6.78
CA ALA A 137 -15.92 -5.57 6.25
C ALA A 137 -16.55 -6.98 6.42
N GLU A 138 -17.08 -7.27 7.61
CA GLU A 138 -17.79 -8.51 7.91
C GLU A 138 -19.08 -8.65 7.10
N GLU A 139 -19.92 -7.60 7.01
CA GLU A 139 -21.16 -7.61 6.25
C GLU A 139 -20.92 -7.90 4.76
N TYR A 140 -19.87 -7.30 4.19
CA TYR A 140 -19.53 -7.46 2.78
C TYR A 140 -18.61 -8.66 2.50
N GLN A 141 -18.11 -9.34 3.55
CA GLN A 141 -17.18 -10.48 3.43
C GLN A 141 -15.91 -10.09 2.65
N VAL A 142 -15.40 -8.88 2.92
CA VAL A 142 -14.20 -8.31 2.32
C VAL A 142 -13.30 -7.80 3.44
N LYS A 143 -12.05 -8.19 3.46
CA LYS A 143 -11.10 -7.74 4.49
C LYS A 143 -10.65 -6.30 4.20
N ILE A 144 -10.69 -5.45 5.22
CA ILE A 144 -10.07 -4.13 5.18
C ILE A 144 -8.66 -4.24 5.75
N VAL A 145 -7.69 -3.76 4.99
CA VAL A 145 -6.28 -3.77 5.40
C VAL A 145 -5.74 -2.35 5.51
N PHE A 146 -4.94 -2.12 6.55
CA PHE A 146 -4.28 -0.84 6.80
C PHE A 146 -2.78 -0.99 6.59
N GLU A 147 -2.16 -0.07 5.89
CA GLU A 147 -0.72 -0.09 5.66
C GLU A 147 0.02 0.61 6.80
N ILE A 148 1.11 0.01 7.28
CA ILE A 148 2.09 0.72 8.11
C ILE A 148 2.74 1.79 7.24
N HIS A 149 2.50 3.07 7.56
CA HIS A 149 2.94 4.18 6.73
C HIS A 149 3.48 5.33 7.58
N HIS A 150 4.57 5.95 7.11
CA HIS A 150 5.14 7.14 7.74
C HIS A 150 4.17 8.33 7.70
N ASP A 151 4.40 9.32 8.55
CA ASP A 151 3.60 10.55 8.67
C ASP A 151 2.12 10.31 8.99
N ASN A 152 1.79 9.20 9.65
CA ASN A 152 0.44 8.94 10.15
C ASN A 152 0.44 8.24 11.52
N ILE A 153 -0.74 8.09 12.10
CA ILE A 153 -0.87 7.46 13.44
C ILE A 153 -0.57 5.95 13.45
N PHE A 154 -0.30 5.36 12.29
CA PHE A 154 -0.12 3.92 12.06
C PHE A 154 1.30 3.63 11.52
N SER A 155 2.30 4.33 12.06
CA SER A 155 3.65 4.34 11.52
C SER A 155 4.53 3.16 11.94
N SER A 156 4.07 2.29 12.85
CA SER A 156 4.81 1.11 13.31
C SER A 156 3.88 -0.04 13.70
N ALA A 157 4.41 -1.26 13.81
CA ALA A 157 3.66 -2.41 14.30
C ALA A 157 3.12 -2.19 15.72
N SER A 158 3.92 -1.58 16.58
CA SER A 158 3.52 -1.23 17.96
C SER A 158 2.41 -0.19 18.03
N ALA A 159 2.35 0.75 17.08
CA ALA A 159 1.24 1.70 16.96
C ALA A 159 0.00 1.00 16.38
N ALA A 160 0.20 0.21 15.32
CA ALA A 160 -0.84 -0.50 14.60
C ALA A 160 -1.66 -1.42 15.51
N ILE A 161 -1.01 -2.28 16.28
CA ILE A 161 -1.72 -3.25 17.13
C ILE A 161 -2.60 -2.56 18.17
N ARG A 162 -2.21 -1.40 18.70
CA ARG A 162 -3.02 -0.63 19.64
C ARG A 162 -4.33 -0.11 19.05
N LEU A 163 -4.37 0.15 17.75
CA LEU A 163 -5.58 0.56 17.02
C LEU A 163 -6.47 -0.64 16.69
N LEU A 164 -5.88 -1.78 16.36
CA LEU A 164 -6.59 -2.96 15.86
C LEU A 164 -6.94 -3.98 16.94
N GLU A 165 -6.35 -3.89 18.13
CA GLU A 165 -6.60 -4.84 19.21
C GLU A 165 -8.10 -5.00 19.51
N GLY A 166 -8.56 -6.26 19.46
CA GLY A 166 -9.96 -6.62 19.67
C GLY A 166 -10.82 -6.63 18.40
N GLN A 167 -10.27 -6.28 17.23
CA GLN A 167 -10.93 -6.50 15.94
C GLN A 167 -10.74 -7.95 15.47
N ASN A 168 -11.67 -8.45 14.64
CA ASN A 168 -11.54 -9.77 14.06
C ASN A 168 -10.50 -9.75 12.91
N PRO A 169 -9.39 -10.52 12.99
CA PRO A 169 -8.36 -10.56 11.96
C PRO A 169 -8.85 -11.17 10.64
N ASP A 170 -10.00 -11.83 10.58
CA ASP A 170 -10.59 -12.29 9.34
C ASP A 170 -11.08 -11.13 8.45
N TYR A 171 -11.43 -10.00 9.08
CA TYR A 171 -12.00 -8.83 8.38
C TYR A 171 -11.15 -7.56 8.49
N ILE A 172 -10.19 -7.54 9.41
CA ILE A 172 -9.25 -6.43 9.55
C ILE A 172 -7.83 -6.98 9.49
N GLY A 173 -6.98 -6.37 8.69
CA GLY A 173 -5.60 -6.79 8.52
C GLY A 173 -4.63 -5.62 8.37
N ILE A 174 -3.36 -5.97 8.23
CA ILE A 174 -2.25 -5.04 8.08
C ILE A 174 -1.44 -5.39 6.83
N ILE A 175 -1.04 -4.34 6.13
CA ILE A 175 0.01 -4.37 5.13
C ILE A 175 1.31 -3.96 5.82
N VAL A 176 2.31 -4.84 5.79
CA VAL A 176 3.65 -4.52 6.27
C VAL A 176 4.48 -4.01 5.10
N ASP A 177 5.07 -2.84 5.25
CA ASP A 177 5.90 -2.18 4.24
C ASP A 177 7.25 -1.76 4.82
N PRO A 178 8.35 -2.47 4.52
CA PRO A 178 9.66 -2.17 5.04
C PRO A 178 10.23 -0.82 4.58
N GLY A 179 9.83 -0.32 3.40
CA GLY A 179 10.28 0.97 2.88
C GLY A 179 9.70 2.15 3.67
N ASN A 180 8.42 2.08 4.03
CA ASN A 180 7.80 3.09 4.90
C ASN A 180 8.47 3.12 6.28
N MET A 181 8.82 1.95 6.81
CA MET A 181 9.47 1.81 8.12
C MET A 181 10.86 2.47 8.18
N VAL A 182 11.55 2.63 7.05
CA VAL A 182 12.85 3.36 7.01
C VAL A 182 12.67 4.82 7.41
N TYR A 183 11.55 5.43 7.04
CA TYR A 183 11.30 6.84 7.32
C TYR A 183 10.78 7.08 8.73
N GLU A 184 9.96 6.15 9.23
CA GLU A 184 9.36 6.25 10.57
C GLU A 184 8.97 4.86 11.08
N GLY A 185 9.16 4.64 12.39
CA GLY A 185 8.67 3.45 13.06
C GLY A 185 9.45 2.18 12.78
N PHE A 186 10.74 2.27 12.41
CA PHE A 186 11.56 1.10 12.17
C PHE A 186 11.64 0.19 13.40
N GLU A 187 11.12 -1.01 13.26
CA GLU A 187 11.18 -2.08 14.25
C GLU A 187 11.83 -3.32 13.63
N ASN A 188 12.45 -4.16 14.44
CA ASN A 188 12.99 -5.45 13.98
C ASN A 188 11.87 -6.29 13.32
N TYR A 189 12.10 -6.80 12.12
CA TYR A 189 11.08 -7.47 11.30
C TYR A 189 10.44 -8.68 11.99
N ARG A 190 11.22 -9.50 12.69
CA ARG A 190 10.68 -10.62 13.50
C ARG A 190 9.73 -10.11 14.57
N LYS A 191 10.12 -9.03 15.27
CA LYS A 191 9.29 -8.40 16.29
C LYS A 191 8.00 -7.86 15.68
N VAL A 192 8.06 -7.20 14.50
CA VAL A 192 6.90 -6.72 13.75
C VAL A 192 5.91 -7.85 13.50
N LEU A 193 6.37 -8.95 12.90
CA LEU A 193 5.50 -10.09 12.57
C LEU A 193 4.92 -10.76 13.82
N GLN A 194 5.68 -10.83 14.92
CA GLN A 194 5.20 -11.39 16.17
C GLN A 194 4.17 -10.49 16.89
N ILE A 195 4.35 -9.16 16.85
CA ILE A 195 3.39 -8.20 17.44
C ILE A 195 2.07 -8.25 16.69
N LEU A 196 2.13 -8.25 15.34
CA LEU A 196 0.96 -8.20 14.49
C LEU A 196 0.24 -9.55 14.43
N GLY A 197 0.98 -10.65 14.47
CA GLY A 197 0.42 -12.01 14.48
C GLY A 197 -0.60 -12.23 13.36
N PRO A 198 -1.85 -12.59 13.69
CA PRO A 198 -2.88 -12.92 12.69
C PRO A 198 -3.39 -11.71 11.89
N TYR A 199 -3.00 -10.49 12.25
CA TYR A 199 -3.35 -9.29 11.48
C TYR A 199 -2.46 -9.10 10.25
N VAL A 200 -1.29 -9.75 10.13
CA VAL A 200 -0.48 -9.67 8.90
C VAL A 200 -1.23 -10.34 7.76
N ASP A 201 -1.72 -9.54 6.83
CA ASP A 201 -2.52 -10.04 5.70
C ASP A 201 -1.81 -9.86 4.37
N HIS A 202 -1.07 -8.78 4.21
CA HIS A 202 -0.47 -8.40 2.95
C HIS A 202 0.88 -7.72 3.16
N VAL A 203 1.71 -7.72 2.12
CA VAL A 203 3.04 -7.13 2.13
C VAL A 203 3.20 -6.22 0.92
N HIS A 204 3.58 -4.97 1.17
CA HIS A 204 4.14 -4.09 0.15
C HIS A 204 5.65 -4.12 0.21
N ILE A 205 6.31 -4.08 -0.94
CA ILE A 205 7.77 -3.99 -1.03
C ILE A 205 8.13 -2.72 -1.80
N LYS A 206 8.81 -1.84 -1.09
CA LYS A 206 9.57 -0.71 -1.62
C LYS A 206 10.80 -0.50 -0.75
N ASN A 207 11.72 0.31 -1.19
CA ASN A 207 12.89 0.64 -0.37
C ASN A 207 13.14 2.16 -0.35
N ALA A 208 13.79 2.60 0.70
CA ALA A 208 14.02 4.00 1.00
C ALA A 208 15.36 4.19 1.71
N LYS A 209 15.86 5.41 1.69
CA LYS A 209 17.07 5.82 2.42
C LYS A 209 16.97 7.26 2.91
N MET A 210 17.76 7.62 3.90
CA MET A 210 17.97 8.99 4.30
C MET A 210 19.22 9.52 3.61
N ALA A 211 19.08 10.58 2.81
CA ALA A 211 20.19 11.25 2.14
C ALA A 211 20.57 12.56 2.86
N PRO A 212 21.86 12.94 2.91
CA PRO A 212 22.27 14.21 3.47
C PRO A 212 21.87 15.36 2.54
N GLY A 213 21.04 16.27 3.03
CA GLY A 213 20.70 17.53 2.38
C GLY A 213 21.53 18.71 2.89
N GLU A 214 20.95 19.90 2.83
CA GLU A 214 21.60 21.13 3.31
C GLU A 214 21.82 21.11 4.83
N ARG A 215 22.69 22.02 5.30
CA ARG A 215 22.85 22.25 6.74
C ARG A 215 21.93 23.36 7.19
N ASN A 216 21.34 23.20 8.38
CA ASN A 216 20.55 24.24 9.02
C ASN A 216 21.46 25.35 9.63
N GLU A 217 20.83 26.37 10.22
CA GLU A 217 21.53 27.52 10.86
C GLU A 217 22.44 27.11 12.03
N PHE A 218 22.30 25.92 12.58
CA PHE A 218 23.16 25.36 13.64
C PHE A 218 24.28 24.47 13.08
N GLY A 219 24.41 24.34 11.76
CA GLY A 219 25.40 23.49 11.10
C GLY A 219 25.07 22.01 11.07
N ALA A 220 23.89 21.59 11.56
CA ALA A 220 23.44 20.21 11.50
C ALA A 220 22.91 19.84 10.12
N VAL A 221 23.19 18.59 9.68
CA VAL A 221 22.69 18.07 8.39
C VAL A 221 21.17 17.89 8.47
N LYS A 222 20.46 18.44 7.51
CA LYS A 222 19.06 18.16 7.27
C LYS A 222 18.96 16.90 6.42
N TRP A 223 18.47 15.80 7.01
CA TRP A 223 18.30 14.55 6.31
C TRP A 223 17.03 14.55 5.47
N GLU A 224 17.14 14.10 4.23
CA GLU A 224 16.05 14.04 3.26
C GLU A 224 15.60 12.60 3.04
N ARG A 225 14.29 12.39 2.94
CA ARG A 225 13.69 11.10 2.62
C ARG A 225 13.77 10.88 1.11
N VAL A 226 14.35 9.74 0.69
CA VAL A 226 14.54 9.40 -0.72
C VAL A 226 14.09 7.97 -0.97
N TRP A 227 13.19 7.78 -1.93
CA TRP A 227 12.89 6.45 -2.44
C TRP A 227 14.11 5.90 -3.19
N ALA A 228 14.43 4.64 -2.96
CA ALA A 228 15.63 4.01 -3.52
C ALA A 228 15.25 2.73 -4.27
N PRO A 229 16.02 2.34 -5.30
CA PRO A 229 15.91 1.02 -5.87
C PRO A 229 15.98 -0.06 -4.79
N LEU A 230 15.30 -1.19 -4.97
CA LEU A 230 15.16 -2.20 -3.91
C LEU A 230 16.49 -2.66 -3.30
N LYS A 231 17.55 -2.74 -4.11
CA LYS A 231 18.91 -3.17 -3.66
C LYS A 231 19.73 -2.06 -2.99
N GLU A 232 19.28 -0.80 -3.02
CA GLU A 232 20.08 0.38 -2.63
C GLU A 232 19.52 1.15 -1.43
N GLY A 233 18.36 0.75 -0.94
CA GLY A 233 17.73 1.36 0.22
C GLY A 233 18.24 0.81 1.54
N SER A 234 17.78 1.39 2.62
CA SER A 234 18.19 1.04 4.00
C SER A 234 17.39 -0.11 4.60
N ALA A 235 16.28 -0.52 3.99
CA ALA A 235 15.56 -1.71 4.41
C ALA A 235 16.32 -2.96 3.94
N ASP A 236 16.68 -3.85 4.87
CA ASP A 236 17.25 -5.16 4.56
C ASP A 236 16.15 -6.11 4.08
N LEU A 237 15.85 -6.06 2.78
CA LEU A 237 14.80 -6.87 2.18
C LEU A 237 15.10 -8.37 2.22
N LYS A 238 16.38 -8.77 2.23
CA LYS A 238 16.74 -10.18 2.40
C LYS A 238 16.34 -10.67 3.78
N GLN A 239 16.67 -9.91 4.82
CA GLN A 239 16.28 -10.26 6.19
C GLN A 239 14.76 -10.22 6.34
N PHE A 240 14.07 -9.24 5.72
CA PHE A 240 12.61 -9.15 5.76
C PHE A 240 11.95 -10.39 5.17
N VAL A 241 12.35 -10.79 3.94
CA VAL A 241 11.82 -11.99 3.28
C VAL A 241 12.13 -13.26 4.08
N HIS A 242 13.32 -13.36 4.67
CA HIS A 242 13.67 -14.47 5.57
C HIS A 242 12.72 -14.57 6.78
N GLU A 243 12.39 -13.43 7.41
CA GLU A 243 11.47 -13.42 8.55
C GLU A 243 10.02 -13.73 8.14
N LEU A 244 9.56 -13.29 6.96
CA LEU A 244 8.27 -13.68 6.40
C LEU A 244 8.17 -15.19 6.23
N LYS A 245 9.17 -15.84 5.60
CA LYS A 245 9.20 -17.29 5.43
C LYS A 245 9.27 -18.02 6.77
N THR A 246 10.07 -17.54 7.70
CA THR A 246 10.18 -18.12 9.05
C THR A 246 8.86 -18.04 9.82
N ALA A 247 8.09 -16.96 9.62
CA ALA A 247 6.76 -16.79 10.20
C ALA A 247 5.67 -17.62 9.49
N GLY A 248 6.00 -18.31 8.40
CA GLY A 248 5.04 -19.10 7.61
C GLY A 248 4.10 -18.24 6.75
N TYR A 249 4.55 -17.04 6.36
CA TYR A 249 3.76 -16.17 5.48
C TYR A 249 3.59 -16.81 4.11
N ASP A 250 2.35 -16.99 3.67
CA ASP A 250 1.94 -17.57 2.40
C ASP A 250 1.04 -16.63 1.57
N GLY A 251 0.95 -15.37 2.00
CA GLY A 251 0.18 -14.32 1.33
C GLY A 251 0.89 -13.72 0.12
N THR A 252 0.33 -12.63 -0.38
CA THR A 252 0.85 -11.92 -1.56
C THR A 252 1.90 -10.88 -1.20
N ILE A 253 2.86 -10.67 -2.09
CA ILE A 253 3.85 -9.60 -2.04
C ILE A 253 3.60 -8.66 -3.21
N SER A 254 3.21 -7.41 -2.92
CA SER A 254 2.94 -6.38 -3.91
C SER A 254 4.12 -5.42 -4.02
N LEU A 255 4.48 -5.05 -5.25
CA LEU A 255 5.57 -4.12 -5.51
C LEU A 255 5.04 -2.70 -5.62
N GLU A 256 5.56 -1.80 -4.80
CA GLU A 256 5.19 -0.39 -4.76
C GLU A 256 6.45 0.49 -4.81
N ASP A 257 7.17 0.47 -5.92
CA ASP A 257 8.44 1.19 -6.05
C ASP A 257 8.27 2.58 -6.66
N PHE A 258 8.59 3.60 -5.88
CA PHE A 258 8.49 5.03 -6.26
C PHE A 258 9.82 5.66 -6.69
N ASN A 259 10.93 4.92 -6.76
CA ASN A 259 12.16 5.51 -7.29
C ASN A 259 12.00 5.85 -8.79
N ASN A 260 12.72 6.89 -9.24
CA ASN A 260 12.63 7.40 -10.60
C ASN A 260 13.94 7.20 -11.41
N GLU A 261 14.79 6.25 -10.99
CA GLU A 261 16.06 5.98 -11.63
C GLU A 261 15.93 5.06 -12.86
N MET A 262 14.78 4.39 -12.99
CA MET A 262 14.48 3.44 -14.07
C MET A 262 13.15 3.80 -14.75
N SER A 263 12.99 3.37 -16.01
CA SER A 263 11.67 3.36 -16.65
C SER A 263 10.72 2.43 -15.90
N THR A 264 9.41 2.63 -16.04
CA THR A 264 8.41 1.75 -15.39
C THR A 264 8.60 0.29 -15.80
N ILE A 265 8.88 0.00 -17.06
CA ILE A 265 9.06 -1.37 -17.56
C ILE A 265 10.33 -2.01 -16.99
N ASP A 266 11.47 -1.31 -17.05
CA ASP A 266 12.72 -1.83 -16.49
C ASP A 266 12.61 -2.07 -14.98
N LYS A 267 11.92 -1.16 -14.27
CA LYS A 267 11.64 -1.29 -12.85
C LYS A 267 10.80 -2.52 -12.53
N LEU A 268 9.75 -2.79 -13.30
CA LEU A 268 8.91 -3.97 -13.11
C LEU A 268 9.72 -5.27 -13.28
N HIS A 269 10.53 -5.38 -14.33
CA HIS A 269 11.42 -6.52 -14.50
C HIS A 269 12.42 -6.67 -13.36
N TYR A 270 13.12 -5.58 -13.02
CA TYR A 270 14.09 -5.55 -11.94
C TYR A 270 13.50 -5.97 -10.59
N CYS A 271 12.34 -5.43 -10.24
CA CYS A 271 11.67 -5.76 -8.98
C CYS A 271 11.19 -7.21 -8.96
N TYR A 272 10.58 -7.68 -10.05
CA TYR A 272 10.12 -9.05 -10.20
C TYR A 272 11.26 -10.06 -9.98
N GLU A 273 12.35 -9.92 -10.75
CA GLU A 273 13.51 -10.80 -10.66
C GLU A 273 14.15 -10.79 -9.27
N TYR A 274 14.29 -9.60 -8.68
CA TYR A 274 14.93 -9.47 -7.36
C TYR A 274 14.11 -10.09 -6.24
N ILE A 275 12.81 -9.91 -6.21
CA ILE A 275 11.96 -10.50 -5.17
C ILE A 275 11.89 -12.02 -5.32
N HIS A 276 11.79 -12.54 -6.54
CA HIS A 276 11.88 -13.98 -6.78
C HIS A 276 13.22 -14.55 -6.29
N GLU A 277 14.34 -13.91 -6.64
CA GLU A 277 15.67 -14.31 -6.15
C GLU A 277 15.76 -14.33 -4.62
N LEU A 278 15.23 -13.29 -3.96
CA LEU A 278 15.19 -13.23 -2.49
C LEU A 278 14.35 -14.36 -1.90
N TRP A 279 13.15 -14.58 -2.50
CA TRP A 279 12.26 -15.64 -2.01
C TRP A 279 12.85 -17.03 -2.15
N GLU A 280 13.55 -17.32 -3.24
CA GLU A 280 14.22 -18.62 -3.46
C GLU A 280 15.39 -18.85 -2.49
N LYS A 281 16.15 -17.81 -2.14
CA LYS A 281 17.39 -17.88 -1.35
C LYS A 281 17.24 -17.63 0.15
N ALA A 282 16.07 -17.18 0.62
CA ALA A 282 15.82 -16.83 2.02
C ALA A 282 15.54 -18.04 2.93
#